data_876dc2151d8025a63664376cb0b858f2
#
_entry.id   876dc2151d8025a63664376cb0b858f2
#
_cell.length_a   1.000
_cell.length_b   1.000
_cell.length_c   1.000
_cell.angle_alpha   90.00
_cell.angle_beta   90.00
_cell.angle_gamma   90.00
#
_symmetry.space_group_name_H-M   'P 1'
#
loop_
_entity.id
_entity.type
_entity.pdbx_description
1 polymer ?
#
loop_
_entity_poly.entity_id
_entity_poly.type
_entity_poly.pdbx_seq_one_letter_code
_entity_poly.pdbx_strand_id
1 'polypeptide(L)'
;EEYVVIVPSYMVYTADYEEFLQNHIESGADITLMYQNVDNAKDHFLNCQVLNLNKQKGVLSLEPNHGNVKNRNIFMDTYVMKKEIFLDLIDKGRKLSSVYTLADALNESCGEMDIRGVSHRGYFAAMTDLKSYFDANEELLDRRKARELFHEEWTVYTRTNDSCPTQYFEGSNVKSSVISNGCLIEGMVENSIIGRGCEIRKGAVVRNCVVNADVVIGKDVHVENMVIDKHAKLIHSNQIIAEPEKPGYIRRGDKL
;
A
#
# COMPACT_ATOMS: atom_id res chain seq x y z
N GLU A 1 13.75 -2.19 26.78
CA GLU A 1 13.86 -1.25 25.66
C GLU A 1 13.14 0.04 26.04
N GLU A 2 13.75 1.18 25.79
CA GLU A 2 13.28 2.49 26.25
C GLU A 2 12.26 3.10 25.28
N TYR A 3 12.43 2.86 23.97
CA TYR A 3 11.61 3.42 22.92
C TYR A 3 10.77 2.36 22.22
N VAL A 4 9.65 2.79 21.62
CA VAL A 4 8.80 2.01 20.73
C VAL A 4 8.67 2.74 19.39
N VAL A 5 8.73 1.96 18.31
CA VAL A 5 8.40 2.40 16.95
C VAL A 5 7.15 1.65 16.52
N ILE A 6 6.12 2.37 16.11
CA ILE A 6 4.84 1.81 15.67
C ILE A 6 4.70 2.12 14.19
N VAL A 7 4.35 1.12 13.39
CA VAL A 7 4.23 1.24 11.93
C VAL A 7 2.90 0.65 11.45
N PRO A 8 2.31 1.17 10.37
CA PRO A 8 1.07 0.66 9.83
C PRO A 8 1.28 -0.61 9.02
N SER A 9 0.22 -1.42 8.87
CA SER A 9 0.22 -2.59 7.99
C SER A 9 -0.43 -2.36 6.62
N TYR A 10 -1.01 -1.19 6.38
CA TYR A 10 -1.74 -0.84 5.15
C TYR A 10 -1.04 0.23 4.29
N MET A 11 0.14 0.65 4.69
CA MET A 11 0.97 1.60 3.94
C MET A 11 2.26 0.93 3.45
N VAL A 12 2.73 1.32 2.28
CA VAL A 12 3.96 0.82 1.67
C VAL A 12 4.91 1.99 1.44
N TYR A 13 6.08 1.90 2.03
CA TYR A 13 7.18 2.88 1.91
C TYR A 13 8.49 2.22 2.38
N THR A 14 9.60 2.88 2.08
CA THR A 14 10.91 2.51 2.62
C THR A 14 11.33 3.57 3.65
N ALA A 15 11.76 3.16 4.84
CA ALA A 15 12.24 4.06 5.87
C ALA A 15 13.36 3.44 6.69
N ASP A 16 14.40 4.21 6.99
CA ASP A 16 15.40 3.84 7.98
C ASP A 16 14.86 4.18 9.38
N TYR A 17 14.46 3.14 10.10
CA TYR A 17 13.91 3.32 11.44
C TYR A 17 14.98 3.62 12.48
N GLU A 18 16.24 3.29 12.24
CA GLU A 18 17.35 3.65 13.12
C GLU A 18 17.61 5.16 13.02
N GLU A 19 17.68 5.70 11.79
CA GLU A 19 17.77 7.14 11.55
C GLU A 19 16.55 7.89 12.14
N PHE A 20 15.35 7.34 11.97
CA PHE A 20 14.12 7.92 12.49
C PHE A 20 14.12 7.98 14.03
N LEU A 21 14.58 6.92 14.70
CA LEU A 21 14.73 6.87 16.15
C LEU A 21 15.81 7.85 16.63
N GLN A 22 16.96 7.90 15.94
CA GLN A 22 18.04 8.82 16.31
C GLN A 22 17.58 10.29 16.21
N ASN A 23 16.88 10.65 15.14
CA ASN A 23 16.29 11.98 14.97
C ASN A 23 15.31 12.33 16.10
N HIS A 24 14.52 11.35 16.57
CA HIS A 24 13.64 11.54 17.73
C HIS A 24 14.43 11.83 19.00
N ILE A 25 15.44 11.03 19.32
CA ILE A 25 16.27 11.18 20.51
C ILE A 25 16.97 12.56 20.51
N GLU A 26 17.55 12.96 19.38
CA GLU A 26 18.25 14.25 19.23
C GLU A 26 17.30 15.45 19.33
N SER A 27 16.06 15.29 18.87
CA SER A 27 15.06 16.36 18.94
C SER A 27 14.60 16.66 20.35
N GLY A 28 14.68 15.68 21.26
CA GLY A 28 14.15 15.76 22.63
C GLY A 28 12.62 15.85 22.70
N ALA A 29 11.91 15.59 21.60
CA ALA A 29 10.45 15.58 21.55
C ALA A 29 9.87 14.41 22.36
N ASP A 30 8.66 14.56 22.87
CA ASP A 30 7.92 13.48 23.52
C ASP A 30 7.51 12.40 22.51
N ILE A 31 7.03 12.84 21.32
CA ILE A 31 6.58 11.97 20.25
C ILE A 31 7.04 12.54 18.91
N THR A 32 7.49 11.66 18.01
CA THR A 32 7.79 12.03 16.62
C THR A 32 6.92 11.22 15.66
N LEU A 33 6.31 11.92 14.70
CA LEU A 33 5.41 11.38 13.69
C LEU A 33 6.03 11.52 12.30
N MET A 34 5.96 10.46 11.49
CA MET A 34 6.42 10.49 10.10
C MET A 34 5.30 10.92 9.17
N TYR A 35 5.58 11.83 8.25
CA TYR A 35 4.62 12.28 7.26
C TYR A 35 5.26 12.46 5.89
N GLN A 36 4.45 12.41 4.84
CA GLN A 36 4.86 12.82 3.51
C GLN A 36 3.98 13.94 2.99
N ASN A 37 4.61 15.00 2.45
CA ASN A 37 3.89 16.02 1.72
C ASN A 37 3.55 15.49 0.33
N VAL A 38 2.26 15.45 -0.02
CA VAL A 38 1.75 14.99 -1.31
C VAL A 38 0.99 16.11 -2.00
N ASP A 39 0.95 16.09 -3.33
CA ASP A 39 0.26 17.08 -4.16
C ASP A 39 -1.00 16.52 -4.87
N ASN A 40 -1.41 15.31 -4.50
CA ASN A 40 -2.56 14.59 -5.06
C ASN A 40 -3.58 14.15 -3.99
N ALA A 41 -3.54 14.74 -2.79
CA ALA A 41 -4.41 14.35 -1.67
C ALA A 41 -5.91 14.58 -1.93
N LYS A 42 -6.28 15.27 -3.01
CA LYS A 42 -7.68 15.48 -3.39
C LYS A 42 -8.34 14.20 -3.86
N ASP A 43 -7.60 13.38 -4.58
CA ASP A 43 -8.12 12.18 -5.24
C ASP A 43 -7.51 10.89 -4.64
N HIS A 44 -6.41 11.03 -3.86
CA HIS A 44 -5.68 9.94 -3.23
C HIS A 44 -5.59 10.14 -1.71
N PHE A 45 -5.21 9.09 -1.00
CA PHE A 45 -5.06 9.11 0.47
C PHE A 45 -6.33 9.53 1.22
N LEU A 46 -7.50 9.26 0.63
CA LEU A 46 -8.77 9.54 1.29
C LEU A 46 -8.89 8.72 2.59
N ASN A 47 -9.41 9.39 3.62
CA ASN A 47 -9.52 8.85 4.99
C ASN A 47 -8.18 8.59 5.72
N CYS A 48 -7.01 8.80 5.09
CA CYS A 48 -5.76 8.90 5.82
C CYS A 48 -5.75 10.16 6.71
N GLN A 49 -5.01 10.12 7.80
CA GLN A 49 -4.84 11.30 8.65
C GLN A 49 -3.88 12.30 8.01
N VAL A 50 -4.15 13.58 8.21
CA VAL A 50 -3.31 14.71 7.81
C VAL A 50 -2.71 15.34 9.04
N LEU A 51 -1.42 15.70 9.01
CA LEU A 51 -0.78 16.49 10.04
C LEU A 51 -0.86 17.99 9.71
N ASN A 52 -1.46 18.75 10.59
CA ASN A 52 -1.38 20.20 10.57
C ASN A 52 -0.15 20.62 11.39
N LEU A 53 0.82 21.24 10.73
CA LEU A 53 2.13 21.56 11.32
C LEU A 53 2.31 23.08 11.45
N ASN A 54 3.00 23.49 12.52
CA ASN A 54 3.53 24.84 12.63
C ASN A 54 4.85 25.01 11.84
N LYS A 55 5.43 26.22 11.83
CA LYS A 55 6.68 26.51 11.10
C LYS A 55 7.89 25.74 11.62
N GLN A 56 7.89 25.29 12.86
CA GLN A 56 8.94 24.51 13.52
C GLN A 56 8.68 23.00 13.43
N LYS A 57 7.71 22.56 12.61
CA LYS A 57 7.26 21.18 12.46
C LYS A 57 6.60 20.56 13.70
N GLY A 58 6.21 21.37 14.69
CA GLY A 58 5.34 20.93 15.77
C GLY A 58 3.96 20.59 15.24
N VAL A 59 3.39 19.46 15.68
CA VAL A 59 2.07 18.99 15.28
C VAL A 59 1.02 19.74 16.06
N LEU A 60 0.13 20.43 15.36
CA LEU A 60 -0.98 21.20 15.93
C LEU A 60 -2.25 20.37 16.07
N SER A 61 -2.52 19.53 15.08
CA SER A 61 -3.68 18.65 15.07
C SER A 61 -3.54 17.56 14.01
N LEU A 62 -4.33 16.49 14.17
CA LEU A 62 -4.56 15.45 13.17
C LEU A 62 -6.01 15.55 12.70
N GLU A 63 -6.25 15.42 11.39
CA GLU A 63 -7.59 15.44 10.81
C GLU A 63 -7.69 14.46 9.64
N PRO A 64 -8.86 13.87 9.36
CA PRO A 64 -9.03 13.00 8.20
C PRO A 64 -8.90 13.77 6.88
N ASN A 65 -8.26 13.16 5.87
CA ASN A 65 -8.26 13.68 4.51
C ASN A 65 -9.60 13.45 3.82
N HIS A 66 -10.37 14.49 3.64
CA HIS A 66 -11.67 14.46 2.96
C HIS A 66 -11.59 14.80 1.46
N GLY A 67 -10.40 14.88 0.87
CA GLY A 67 -10.22 15.19 -0.55
C GLY A 67 -10.52 16.67 -0.93
N ASN A 68 -10.53 17.58 0.03
CA ASN A 68 -10.88 18.98 -0.21
C ASN A 68 -9.71 19.83 -0.71
N VAL A 69 -8.47 19.42 -0.43
CA VAL A 69 -7.25 20.17 -0.71
C VAL A 69 -6.21 19.27 -1.37
N LYS A 70 -5.56 19.79 -2.41
CA LYS A 70 -4.60 19.05 -3.23
C LYS A 70 -3.31 18.74 -2.47
N ASN A 71 -2.73 19.74 -1.79
CA ASN A 71 -1.45 19.59 -1.09
C ASN A 71 -1.70 19.35 0.40
N ARG A 72 -1.26 18.19 0.91
CA ARG A 72 -1.41 17.81 2.32
C ARG A 72 -0.17 17.09 2.85
N ASN A 73 0.03 17.19 4.15
CA ASN A 73 0.99 16.37 4.87
C ASN A 73 0.27 15.11 5.35
N ILE A 74 0.34 14.05 4.57
CA ILE A 74 -0.29 12.78 4.93
C ILE A 74 0.53 12.12 6.03
N PHE A 75 -0.12 11.83 7.14
CA PHE A 75 0.47 11.08 8.23
C PHE A 75 0.66 9.62 7.82
N MET A 76 1.84 9.08 8.04
CA MET A 76 2.20 7.74 7.62
C MET A 76 1.93 6.69 8.71
N ASP A 77 1.09 7.01 9.70
CA ASP A 77 0.79 6.15 10.86
C ASP A 77 2.04 5.54 11.50
N THR A 78 3.14 6.29 11.41
CA THR A 78 4.45 5.87 11.92
C THR A 78 4.88 6.80 13.04
N TYR A 79 5.11 6.20 14.20
CA TYR A 79 5.35 6.88 15.47
C TYR A 79 6.65 6.41 16.10
N VAL A 80 7.36 7.30 16.76
CA VAL A 80 8.38 6.94 17.74
C VAL A 80 8.16 7.74 19.02
N MET A 81 8.26 7.06 20.15
CA MET A 81 8.10 7.64 21.48
C MET A 81 8.73 6.74 22.55
N LYS A 82 8.87 7.25 23.77
CA LYS A 82 9.24 6.41 24.92
C LYS A 82 8.12 5.41 25.22
N LYS A 83 8.50 4.20 25.63
CA LYS A 83 7.57 3.13 26.00
C LYS A 83 6.58 3.57 27.09
N GLU A 84 7.02 4.37 28.04
CA GLU A 84 6.17 4.89 29.12
C GLU A 84 5.05 5.77 28.56
N ILE A 85 5.37 6.71 27.67
CA ILE A 85 4.39 7.56 26.99
C ILE A 85 3.37 6.72 26.22
N PHE A 86 3.83 5.72 25.49
CA PHE A 86 2.94 4.80 24.77
C PHE A 86 1.94 4.10 25.69
N LEU A 87 2.42 3.56 26.82
CA LEU A 87 1.58 2.88 27.79
C LEU A 87 0.55 3.83 28.42
N ASP A 88 0.95 5.05 28.74
CA ASP A 88 0.06 6.08 29.29
C ASP A 88 -1.04 6.48 28.29
N LEU A 89 -0.69 6.64 27.00
CA LEU A 89 -1.67 6.93 25.94
C LEU A 89 -2.68 5.78 25.78
N ILE A 90 -2.24 4.53 25.81
CA ILE A 90 -3.11 3.36 25.75
C ILE A 90 -4.03 3.29 26.95
N ASP A 91 -3.52 3.51 28.15
CA ASP A 91 -4.32 3.48 29.38
C ASP A 91 -5.34 4.63 29.42
N LYS A 92 -4.99 5.82 28.92
CA LYS A 92 -5.90 6.94 28.76
C LYS A 92 -7.04 6.57 27.78
N GLY A 93 -6.69 6.03 26.61
CA GLY A 93 -7.65 5.62 25.58
C GLY A 93 -8.63 4.56 26.08
N ARG A 94 -8.16 3.51 26.77
CA ARG A 94 -8.99 2.43 27.32
C ARG A 94 -10.04 2.92 28.32
N LYS A 95 -9.76 4.00 29.06
CA LYS A 95 -10.69 4.59 30.03
C LYS A 95 -11.79 5.41 29.35
N LEU A 96 -11.56 5.90 28.12
CA LEU A 96 -12.49 6.76 27.42
C LEU A 96 -13.48 5.95 26.56
N SER A 97 -12.99 5.06 25.68
CA SER A 97 -13.85 4.26 24.80
C SER A 97 -13.08 3.09 24.15
N SER A 98 -13.81 2.03 23.81
CA SER A 98 -13.27 0.89 23.04
C SER A 98 -13.00 1.22 21.56
N VAL A 99 -13.53 2.33 21.05
CA VAL A 99 -13.31 2.81 19.68
C VAL A 99 -12.30 3.97 19.60
N TYR A 100 -11.72 4.34 20.73
CA TYR A 100 -10.71 5.40 20.81
C TYR A 100 -9.37 4.89 20.24
N THR A 101 -8.85 5.58 19.25
CA THR A 101 -7.61 5.20 18.55
C THR A 101 -6.38 5.92 19.12
N LEU A 102 -5.20 5.44 18.79
CA LEU A 102 -3.96 6.14 19.15
C LEU A 102 -3.89 7.53 18.49
N ALA A 103 -4.43 7.69 17.27
CA ALA A 103 -4.50 8.99 16.61
C ALA A 103 -5.39 9.98 17.35
N ASP A 104 -6.51 9.53 17.96
CA ASP A 104 -7.35 10.36 18.80
C ASP A 104 -6.61 10.82 20.06
N ALA A 105 -5.90 9.89 20.72
CA ALA A 105 -5.09 10.20 21.90
C ALA A 105 -3.99 11.23 21.59
N LEU A 106 -3.33 11.10 20.43
CA LEU A 106 -2.33 12.06 19.97
C LEU A 106 -2.93 13.43 19.69
N ASN A 107 -4.07 13.47 18.99
CA ASN A 107 -4.73 14.71 18.65
C ASN A 107 -5.13 15.51 19.91
N GLU A 108 -5.63 14.84 20.95
CA GLU A 108 -5.91 15.48 22.23
C GLU A 108 -4.64 15.94 22.96
N SER A 109 -3.52 15.26 22.76
CA SER A 109 -2.25 15.55 23.42
C SER A 109 -1.42 16.64 22.71
N CYS A 110 -1.81 17.10 21.51
CA CYS A 110 -1.08 18.10 20.72
C CYS A 110 -0.85 19.44 21.46
N GLY A 111 -1.68 19.78 22.44
CA GLY A 111 -1.52 21.00 23.26
C GLY A 111 -0.70 20.81 24.54
N GLU A 112 -0.44 19.58 24.94
CA GLU A 112 0.17 19.22 26.23
C GLU A 112 1.59 18.64 26.08
N MET A 113 1.88 18.02 24.92
CA MET A 113 3.13 17.29 24.64
C MET A 113 3.87 17.93 23.46
N ASP A 114 5.20 17.82 23.45
CA ASP A 114 6.02 18.20 22.29
C ASP A 114 5.96 17.09 21.22
N ILE A 115 4.99 17.23 20.28
CA ILE A 115 4.83 16.30 19.18
C ILE A 115 5.38 16.93 17.91
N ARG A 116 6.34 16.26 17.25
CA ARG A 116 7.00 16.80 16.05
C ARG A 116 6.82 15.91 14.84
N GLY A 117 6.74 16.53 13.65
CA GLY A 117 6.67 15.86 12.37
C GLY A 117 8.03 15.75 11.70
N VAL A 118 8.39 14.54 11.21
CA VAL A 118 9.54 14.27 10.34
C VAL A 118 9.05 13.94 8.95
N SER A 119 9.56 14.68 7.95
CA SER A 119 9.17 14.49 6.55
C SER A 119 9.88 13.31 5.94
N HIS A 120 9.12 12.37 5.41
CA HIS A 120 9.58 11.27 4.58
C HIS A 120 9.78 11.73 3.12
N ARG A 121 10.67 11.04 2.41
CA ARG A 121 10.91 11.20 0.96
C ARG A 121 11.03 9.82 0.32
N GLY A 122 10.50 9.66 -0.87
CA GLY A 122 10.53 8.41 -1.63
C GLY A 122 9.13 7.88 -1.93
N TYR A 123 9.06 6.63 -2.36
CA TYR A 123 7.78 5.99 -2.67
C TYR A 123 6.92 5.86 -1.40
N PHE A 124 5.65 6.22 -1.55
CA PHE A 124 4.66 6.10 -0.49
C PHE A 124 3.28 5.80 -1.08
N ALA A 125 2.66 4.73 -0.63
CA ALA A 125 1.29 4.36 -0.97
C ALA A 125 0.52 3.95 0.29
N ALA A 126 -0.76 4.30 0.35
CA ALA A 126 -1.69 3.86 1.39
C ALA A 126 -2.85 3.07 0.77
N MET A 127 -3.06 1.86 1.25
CA MET A 127 -4.07 0.92 0.74
C MET A 127 -5.28 0.94 1.67
N THR A 128 -6.12 1.97 1.55
CA THR A 128 -7.30 2.17 2.40
C THR A 128 -8.56 1.51 1.84
N ASP A 129 -8.56 1.19 0.56
CA ASP A 129 -9.66 0.53 -0.15
C ASP A 129 -9.14 -0.27 -1.38
N LEU A 130 -10.06 -0.88 -2.13
CA LEU A 130 -9.71 -1.67 -3.31
C LEU A 130 -9.11 -0.81 -4.42
N LYS A 131 -9.60 0.43 -4.60
CA LYS A 131 -9.09 1.34 -5.64
C LYS A 131 -7.65 1.75 -5.35
N SER A 132 -7.36 2.17 -4.12
CA SER A 132 -6.00 2.55 -3.71
C SER A 132 -5.01 1.38 -3.77
N TYR A 133 -5.47 0.15 -3.45
CA TYR A 133 -4.67 -1.07 -3.68
C TYR A 133 -4.39 -1.30 -5.16
N PHE A 134 -5.40 -1.16 -6.01
CA PHE A 134 -5.26 -1.31 -7.46
C PHE A 134 -4.30 -0.28 -8.03
N ASP A 135 -4.48 1.01 -7.71
CA ASP A 135 -3.65 2.12 -8.18
C ASP A 135 -2.19 1.98 -7.73
N ALA A 136 -1.95 1.62 -6.47
CA ALA A 136 -0.61 1.39 -5.95
C ALA A 136 0.14 0.26 -6.70
N ASN A 137 -0.58 -0.77 -7.13
CA ASN A 137 0.00 -1.81 -7.99
C ASN A 137 0.27 -1.30 -9.41
N GLU A 138 -0.68 -0.58 -10.03
CA GLU A 138 -0.47 0.01 -11.38
C GLU A 138 0.71 0.98 -11.41
N GLU A 139 0.88 1.80 -10.38
CA GLU A 139 2.02 2.71 -10.25
C GLU A 139 3.37 2.00 -10.36
N LEU A 140 3.48 0.77 -9.86
CA LEU A 140 4.72 -0.02 -9.91
C LEU A 140 5.02 -0.61 -11.30
N LEU A 141 4.12 -0.47 -12.28
CA LEU A 141 4.41 -0.73 -13.69
C LEU A 141 5.34 0.35 -14.27
N ASP A 142 5.34 1.58 -13.73
CA ASP A 142 6.38 2.57 -14.04
C ASP A 142 7.69 2.15 -13.35
N ARG A 143 8.70 1.82 -14.17
CA ARG A 143 10.01 1.38 -13.71
C ARG A 143 10.72 2.40 -12.79
N ARG A 144 10.43 3.69 -12.93
CA ARG A 144 11.03 4.72 -12.06
C ARG A 144 10.45 4.65 -10.66
N LYS A 145 9.11 4.57 -10.54
CA LYS A 145 8.42 4.39 -9.25
C LYS A 145 8.79 3.06 -8.59
N ALA A 146 8.85 1.97 -9.37
CA ALA A 146 9.28 0.68 -8.85
C ALA A 146 10.70 0.71 -8.27
N ARG A 147 11.62 1.49 -8.86
CA ARG A 147 12.98 1.66 -8.34
C ARG A 147 13.04 2.48 -7.05
N GLU A 148 12.09 3.36 -6.81
CA GLU A 148 12.01 4.10 -5.54
C GLU A 148 11.62 3.19 -4.38
N LEU A 149 10.90 2.10 -4.63
CA LEU A 149 10.52 1.11 -3.63
C LEU A 149 11.54 -0.05 -3.54
N PHE A 150 12.02 -0.55 -4.69
CA PHE A 150 12.92 -1.71 -4.76
C PHE A 150 14.36 -1.23 -5.00
N HIS A 151 15.07 -0.94 -3.92
CA HIS A 151 16.50 -0.55 -3.95
C HIS A 151 17.41 -1.77 -3.87
N GLU A 152 18.58 -1.69 -4.49
CA GLU A 152 19.61 -2.73 -4.34
C GLU A 152 20.13 -2.82 -2.90
N GLU A 153 20.19 -1.70 -2.20
CA GLU A 153 20.66 -1.61 -0.81
C GLU A 153 19.59 -2.05 0.21
N TRP A 154 18.32 -2.09 -0.18
CA TRP A 154 17.19 -2.45 0.69
C TRP A 154 16.41 -3.64 0.12
N THR A 155 16.80 -4.82 0.58
CA THR A 155 16.16 -6.06 0.14
C THR A 155 14.78 -6.22 0.76
N VAL A 156 13.77 -6.37 -0.07
CA VAL A 156 12.42 -6.76 0.38
C VAL A 156 12.39 -8.27 0.57
N TYR A 157 12.32 -8.72 1.81
CA TYR A 157 12.23 -10.15 2.15
C TYR A 157 10.82 -10.67 1.90
N THR A 158 10.70 -11.59 0.96
CA THR A 158 9.45 -12.28 0.68
C THR A 158 9.61 -13.78 0.95
N ARG A 159 8.48 -14.50 1.02
CA ARG A 159 8.51 -15.95 1.12
C ARG A 159 9.28 -16.55 -0.07
N THR A 160 10.31 -17.35 0.20
CA THR A 160 11.04 -18.07 -0.84
C THR A 160 10.11 -19.04 -1.57
N ASN A 161 10.27 -19.13 -2.88
CA ASN A 161 9.53 -20.03 -3.74
C ASN A 161 10.43 -20.49 -4.88
N ASP A 162 10.59 -21.80 -5.04
CA ASP A 162 11.38 -22.45 -6.09
C ASP A 162 10.56 -22.65 -7.38
N SER A 163 9.77 -21.66 -7.77
CA SER A 163 9.00 -21.69 -9.02
C SER A 163 9.94 -21.68 -10.23
N CYS A 164 9.58 -22.48 -11.24
CA CYS A 164 10.22 -22.43 -12.56
C CYS A 164 10.11 -21.03 -13.16
N PRO A 165 11.00 -20.65 -14.12
CA PRO A 165 10.78 -19.47 -14.93
C PRO A 165 9.41 -19.51 -15.62
N THR A 166 8.82 -18.33 -15.85
CA THR A 166 7.58 -18.20 -16.62
C THR A 166 7.79 -18.64 -18.07
N GLN A 167 6.83 -19.38 -18.61
CA GLN A 167 6.82 -19.86 -19.98
C GLN A 167 5.83 -19.06 -20.83
N TYR A 168 6.28 -18.60 -21.97
CA TYR A 168 5.47 -17.90 -22.99
C TYR A 168 5.33 -18.80 -24.19
N PHE A 169 4.07 -19.10 -24.56
CA PHE A 169 3.75 -20.01 -25.67
C PHE A 169 3.48 -19.24 -26.95
N GLU A 170 3.43 -19.95 -28.06
CA GLU A 170 3.11 -19.38 -29.36
C GLU A 170 1.74 -18.68 -29.34
N GLY A 171 1.70 -17.45 -29.82
CA GLY A 171 0.50 -16.59 -29.79
C GLY A 171 0.33 -15.76 -28.52
N SER A 172 1.17 -15.96 -27.51
CA SER A 172 1.16 -15.06 -26.34
C SER A 172 1.61 -13.65 -26.72
N ASN A 173 1.01 -12.63 -26.08
CA ASN A 173 1.36 -11.23 -26.28
C ASN A 173 1.33 -10.50 -24.93
N VAL A 174 2.50 -10.09 -24.44
CA VAL A 174 2.66 -9.40 -23.15
C VAL A 174 3.21 -8.01 -23.38
N LYS A 175 2.50 -6.98 -22.88
CA LYS A 175 2.87 -5.58 -23.01
C LYS A 175 2.72 -4.85 -21.67
N SER A 176 3.67 -3.96 -21.35
CA SER A 176 3.59 -3.05 -20.18
C SER A 176 3.16 -3.76 -18.89
N SER A 177 3.66 -4.98 -18.64
CA SER A 177 3.20 -5.84 -17.56
C SER A 177 4.36 -6.42 -16.75
N VAL A 178 4.09 -6.78 -15.51
CA VAL A 178 5.02 -7.51 -14.64
C VAL A 178 4.49 -8.92 -14.42
N ILE A 179 5.29 -9.92 -14.80
CA ILE A 179 4.92 -11.33 -14.69
C ILE A 179 5.87 -12.02 -13.71
N SER A 180 5.32 -12.60 -12.66
CA SER A 180 6.11 -13.37 -11.68
C SER A 180 6.49 -14.76 -12.20
N ASN A 181 7.39 -15.44 -11.49
CA ASN A 181 7.85 -16.79 -11.85
C ASN A 181 6.73 -17.85 -11.80
N GLY A 182 6.91 -18.92 -12.57
CA GLY A 182 6.03 -20.10 -12.57
C GLY A 182 4.76 -19.94 -13.40
N CYS A 183 4.60 -18.85 -14.15
CA CYS A 183 3.40 -18.63 -14.96
C CYS A 183 3.47 -19.35 -16.30
N LEU A 184 2.28 -19.72 -16.82
CA LEU A 184 2.08 -20.26 -18.19
C LEU A 184 1.22 -19.26 -18.97
N ILE A 185 1.80 -18.62 -19.99
CA ILE A 185 1.17 -17.53 -20.73
C ILE A 185 0.94 -17.97 -22.19
N GLU A 186 -0.31 -18.22 -22.54
CA GLU A 186 -0.76 -18.53 -23.92
C GLU A 186 -1.63 -17.41 -24.51
N GLY A 187 -2.13 -16.49 -23.67
CA GLY A 187 -3.02 -15.39 -24.02
C GLY A 187 -2.35 -14.03 -24.11
N MET A 188 -3.16 -12.99 -24.10
CA MET A 188 -2.75 -11.59 -24.09
C MET A 188 -2.75 -11.04 -22.65
N VAL A 189 -1.67 -10.35 -22.27
CA VAL A 189 -1.57 -9.63 -20.99
C VAL A 189 -1.08 -8.21 -21.28
N GLU A 190 -1.83 -7.22 -20.86
CA GLU A 190 -1.50 -5.82 -21.09
C GLU A 190 -1.75 -5.00 -19.82
N ASN A 191 -0.79 -4.11 -19.49
CA ASN A 191 -0.86 -3.19 -18.35
C ASN A 191 -1.32 -3.89 -17.06
N SER A 192 -0.71 -5.04 -16.73
CA SER A 192 -1.18 -5.90 -15.64
C SER A 192 -0.03 -6.45 -14.82
N ILE A 193 -0.33 -6.79 -13.57
CA ILE A 193 0.59 -7.49 -12.67
C ILE A 193 0.09 -8.91 -12.47
N ILE A 194 0.91 -9.89 -12.81
CA ILE A 194 0.57 -11.31 -12.72
C ILE A 194 1.42 -11.97 -11.64
N GLY A 195 0.77 -12.47 -10.61
CA GLY A 195 1.37 -13.19 -9.50
C GLY A 195 1.92 -14.55 -9.90
N ARG A 196 2.60 -15.21 -8.97
CA ARG A 196 3.29 -16.50 -9.20
C ARG A 196 2.31 -17.62 -9.57
N GLY A 197 2.74 -18.52 -10.46
CA GLY A 197 2.00 -19.75 -10.76
C GLY A 197 0.67 -19.57 -11.50
N CYS A 198 0.45 -18.41 -12.12
CA CYS A 198 -0.78 -18.16 -12.87
C CYS A 198 -0.77 -18.82 -14.24
N GLU A 199 -1.95 -19.24 -14.70
CA GLU A 199 -2.20 -19.75 -16.05
C GLU A 199 -3.08 -18.77 -16.82
N ILE A 200 -2.57 -18.21 -17.91
CA ILE A 200 -3.34 -17.39 -18.86
C ILE A 200 -3.49 -18.20 -20.14
N ARG A 201 -4.65 -18.84 -20.32
CA ARG A 201 -4.86 -19.84 -21.38
C ARG A 201 -5.10 -19.18 -22.74
N LYS A 202 -5.01 -19.99 -23.78
CA LYS A 202 -5.12 -19.58 -25.18
C LYS A 202 -6.37 -18.73 -25.44
N GLY A 203 -6.17 -17.58 -26.11
CA GLY A 203 -7.24 -16.64 -26.44
C GLY A 203 -7.71 -15.76 -25.26
N ALA A 204 -7.23 -16.02 -24.04
CA ALA A 204 -7.54 -15.15 -22.90
C ALA A 204 -6.94 -13.75 -23.08
N VAL A 205 -7.67 -12.73 -22.59
CA VAL A 205 -7.24 -11.32 -22.60
C VAL A 205 -7.32 -10.78 -21.17
N VAL A 206 -6.19 -10.32 -20.66
CA VAL A 206 -6.07 -9.71 -19.34
C VAL A 206 -5.54 -8.30 -19.49
N ARG A 207 -6.33 -7.28 -19.13
CA ARG A 207 -5.97 -5.87 -19.22
C ARG A 207 -6.21 -5.15 -17.91
N ASN A 208 -5.30 -4.24 -17.55
CA ASN A 208 -5.44 -3.40 -16.37
C ASN A 208 -5.85 -4.24 -15.15
N CYS A 209 -5.14 -5.32 -14.85
CA CYS A 209 -5.49 -6.26 -13.80
C CYS A 209 -4.35 -6.47 -12.81
N VAL A 210 -4.72 -6.67 -11.56
CA VAL A 210 -3.83 -7.21 -10.52
C VAL A 210 -4.27 -8.64 -10.23
N VAL A 211 -3.50 -9.60 -10.71
CA VAL A 211 -3.78 -11.03 -10.59
C VAL A 211 -2.86 -11.64 -9.56
N ASN A 212 -3.39 -12.09 -8.44
CA ASN A 212 -2.62 -12.73 -7.37
C ASN A 212 -2.20 -14.17 -7.76
N ALA A 213 -1.46 -14.83 -6.86
CA ALA A 213 -0.85 -16.13 -7.16
C ALA A 213 -1.87 -17.25 -7.44
N ASP A 214 -1.46 -18.22 -8.28
CA ASP A 214 -2.16 -19.49 -8.57
C ASP A 214 -3.57 -19.29 -9.17
N VAL A 215 -3.77 -18.21 -9.92
CA VAL A 215 -5.02 -17.91 -10.64
C VAL A 215 -4.99 -18.56 -12.02
N VAL A 216 -6.14 -19.08 -12.44
CA VAL A 216 -6.34 -19.62 -13.78
C VAL A 216 -7.34 -18.77 -14.54
N ILE A 217 -6.90 -18.14 -15.63
CA ILE A 217 -7.75 -17.48 -16.60
C ILE A 217 -8.00 -18.45 -17.76
N GLY A 218 -9.23 -18.88 -17.94
CA GLY A 218 -9.64 -19.88 -18.89
C GLY A 218 -9.47 -19.45 -20.34
N LYS A 219 -9.70 -20.41 -21.25
CA LYS A 219 -9.62 -20.17 -22.68
C LYS A 219 -10.66 -19.13 -23.12
N ASP A 220 -10.22 -18.17 -23.97
CA ASP A 220 -11.07 -17.13 -24.57
C ASP A 220 -11.76 -16.19 -23.52
N VAL A 221 -11.34 -16.20 -22.26
CA VAL A 221 -11.87 -15.33 -21.20
C VAL A 221 -11.27 -13.93 -21.29
N HIS A 222 -12.11 -12.90 -21.27
CA HIS A 222 -11.68 -11.49 -21.24
C HIS A 222 -11.90 -10.89 -19.84
N VAL A 223 -10.82 -10.39 -19.23
CA VAL A 223 -10.84 -9.77 -17.90
C VAL A 223 -10.21 -8.39 -17.98
N GLU A 224 -10.89 -7.38 -17.43
CA GLU A 224 -10.41 -6.00 -17.48
C GLU A 224 -10.77 -5.22 -16.20
N ASN A 225 -9.82 -4.41 -15.71
CA ASN A 225 -9.95 -3.55 -14.51
C ASN A 225 -10.33 -4.36 -13.25
N MET A 226 -9.65 -5.47 -13.01
CA MET A 226 -9.97 -6.40 -11.92
C MET A 226 -8.77 -6.63 -10.98
N VAL A 227 -9.09 -6.79 -9.70
CA VAL A 227 -8.22 -7.45 -8.72
C VAL A 227 -8.71 -8.87 -8.53
N ILE A 228 -7.88 -9.85 -8.85
CA ILE A 228 -8.21 -11.27 -8.77
C ILE A 228 -7.37 -11.91 -7.67
N ASP A 229 -8.04 -12.40 -6.62
CA ASP A 229 -7.34 -12.97 -5.48
C ASP A 229 -6.91 -14.42 -5.74
N LYS A 230 -6.03 -14.92 -4.88
CA LYS A 230 -5.31 -16.20 -5.01
C LYS A 230 -6.24 -17.38 -5.27
N HIS A 231 -5.78 -18.31 -6.12
CA HIS A 231 -6.44 -19.58 -6.41
C HIS A 231 -7.80 -19.45 -7.10
N ALA A 232 -8.21 -18.27 -7.56
CA ALA A 232 -9.43 -18.09 -8.33
C ALA A 232 -9.29 -18.76 -9.73
N LYS A 233 -10.41 -19.29 -10.27
CA LYS A 233 -10.47 -19.93 -11.58
C LYS A 233 -11.59 -19.33 -12.41
N LEU A 234 -11.24 -18.59 -13.45
CA LEU A 234 -12.18 -17.97 -14.37
C LEU A 234 -12.28 -18.85 -15.61
N ILE A 235 -13.12 -19.88 -15.57
CA ILE A 235 -13.20 -20.93 -16.60
C ILE A 235 -14.60 -21.12 -17.18
N HIS A 236 -15.62 -20.50 -16.58
CA HIS A 236 -17.01 -20.61 -17.00
C HIS A 236 -17.59 -19.28 -17.51
N SER A 237 -16.89 -18.18 -17.32
CA SER A 237 -17.28 -16.84 -17.76
C SER A 237 -16.47 -16.42 -18.98
N ASN A 238 -17.13 -15.82 -19.98
CA ASN A 238 -16.43 -15.35 -21.18
C ASN A 238 -15.86 -13.92 -21.00
N GLN A 239 -16.50 -13.10 -20.15
CA GLN A 239 -16.15 -11.71 -19.99
C GLN A 239 -16.43 -11.23 -18.57
N ILE A 240 -15.43 -10.58 -17.94
CA ILE A 240 -15.53 -9.98 -16.61
C ILE A 240 -14.82 -8.64 -16.66
N ILE A 241 -15.58 -7.56 -16.81
CA ILE A 241 -15.04 -6.21 -17.00
C ILE A 241 -15.65 -5.29 -15.94
N ALA A 242 -14.80 -4.52 -15.27
CA ALA A 242 -15.18 -3.44 -14.38
C ALA A 242 -14.81 -2.07 -14.97
N GLU A 243 -15.27 -1.01 -14.33
CA GLU A 243 -14.90 0.36 -14.69
C GLU A 243 -13.50 0.70 -14.13
N PRO A 244 -12.66 1.50 -14.83
CA PRO A 244 -11.32 1.87 -14.35
C PRO A 244 -11.35 2.57 -12.98
N GLU A 245 -12.35 3.43 -12.75
CA GLU A 245 -12.49 4.18 -11.51
C GLU A 245 -13.07 3.34 -10.36
N LYS A 246 -13.62 2.16 -10.68
CA LYS A 246 -14.19 1.24 -9.71
C LYS A 246 -13.80 -0.19 -10.05
N PRO A 247 -12.54 -0.58 -9.79
CA PRO A 247 -12.05 -1.91 -10.10
C PRO A 247 -12.89 -2.99 -9.42
N GLY A 248 -13.10 -4.09 -10.14
CA GLY A 248 -13.82 -5.24 -9.61
C GLY A 248 -12.92 -6.12 -8.76
N TYR A 249 -13.53 -6.95 -7.91
CA TYR A 249 -12.81 -7.89 -7.06
C TYR A 249 -13.37 -9.31 -7.19
N ILE A 250 -12.48 -10.25 -7.46
CA ILE A 250 -12.77 -11.69 -7.45
C ILE A 250 -12.13 -12.32 -6.24
N ARG A 251 -12.91 -12.99 -5.43
CA ARG A 251 -12.48 -13.54 -4.15
C ARG A 251 -11.55 -14.73 -4.32
N ARG A 252 -10.78 -14.98 -3.28
CA ARG A 252 -9.91 -16.13 -3.20
C ARG A 252 -10.66 -17.44 -3.40
N GLY A 253 -10.20 -18.23 -4.38
CA GLY A 253 -10.74 -19.56 -4.67
C GLY A 253 -12.07 -19.59 -5.41
N ASP A 254 -12.61 -18.43 -5.83
CA ASP A 254 -13.83 -18.38 -6.64
C ASP A 254 -13.65 -19.14 -7.96
N LYS A 255 -14.74 -19.75 -8.43
CA LYS A 255 -14.81 -20.43 -9.72
C LYS A 255 -15.94 -19.82 -10.54
N LEU A 256 -15.58 -19.04 -11.55
CA LEU A 256 -16.48 -18.28 -12.41
C LEU A 256 -16.42 -18.79 -13.84
#